data_b78de9a5bb120f34b17d6b1602b662d3
#
_entry.id   b78de9a5bb120f34b17d6b1602b662d3
#
_cell.length_a   1.000
_cell.length_b   1.000
_cell.length_c   1.000
_cell.angle_alpha   90.00
_cell.angle_beta   90.00
_cell.angle_gamma   90.00
#
_symmetry.space_group_name_H-M   'P 1'
#
loop_
_entity.id
_entity.type
_entity.pdbx_description
1 polymer ?
#
loop_
_entity_poly.entity_id
_entity_poly.type
_entity_poly.pdbx_seq_one_letter_code
_entity_poly.pdbx_strand_id
1 'polypeptide(L)'
;MTAKINAAESIRGLACLAVVFSHLAMSFFPFLHHFDPTETTDLNWVYQVHHLPLGFLYSGDAAVFVFFVLSGYVLSYAILKNPEQFQSRLKNMMVKRYPRLMIPALTSCVIIWATLSIVDVDSRHVGLWLQAFAQQDFSFKAALYEGTIGAFLFSDSNINWVLWTMSIELIGSFVLFFLLVLYQWKHAAFWLGSVLVLVLAYMWRGQGFCMGIASFVIGIYIFLYAKQLSAWFAVLLLILGLYLAGAHNTSQAYS
;
A
#
# COMPACT_ATOMS: atom_id res chain seq x y z
N MET A 1 -10.82 -23.91 -0.76
CA MET A 1 -10.46 -22.81 -1.67
C MET A 1 -11.11 -21.48 -1.26
N THR A 2 -12.39 -21.45 -0.92
CA THR A 2 -13.12 -20.28 -0.37
C THR A 2 -12.50 -19.71 0.91
N ALA A 3 -12.04 -20.54 1.84
CA ALA A 3 -11.42 -20.10 3.10
C ALA A 3 -10.14 -19.25 2.91
N LYS A 4 -9.30 -19.56 1.92
CA LYS A 4 -8.08 -18.77 1.64
C LYS A 4 -8.40 -17.38 1.10
N ILE A 5 -9.47 -17.22 0.33
CA ILE A 5 -9.94 -15.92 -0.17
C ILE A 5 -10.52 -15.11 0.97
N ASN A 6 -11.33 -15.73 1.83
CA ASN A 6 -11.91 -15.06 3.00
C ASN A 6 -10.81 -14.54 3.94
N ALA A 7 -9.73 -15.31 4.17
CA ALA A 7 -8.59 -14.83 4.96
C ALA A 7 -7.91 -13.61 4.31
N ALA A 8 -7.71 -13.62 2.99
CA ALA A 8 -7.13 -12.46 2.29
C ALA A 8 -8.02 -11.21 2.39
N GLU A 9 -9.34 -11.36 2.30
CA GLU A 9 -10.28 -10.25 2.50
C GLU A 9 -10.28 -9.74 3.95
N SER A 10 -10.18 -10.63 4.95
CA SER A 10 -10.07 -10.23 6.36
C SER A 10 -8.79 -9.45 6.63
N ILE A 11 -7.63 -9.91 6.10
CA ILE A 11 -6.36 -9.20 6.23
C ILE A 11 -6.45 -7.83 5.54
N ARG A 12 -7.09 -7.76 4.37
CA ARG A 12 -7.31 -6.50 3.67
C ARG A 12 -8.14 -5.53 4.51
N GLY A 13 -9.21 -6.00 5.16
CA GLY A 13 -10.04 -5.20 6.05
C GLY A 13 -9.24 -4.64 7.24
N LEU A 14 -8.41 -5.46 7.89
CA LEU A 14 -7.55 -5.03 8.98
C LEU A 14 -6.49 -4.02 8.53
N ALA A 15 -5.89 -4.24 7.36
CA ALA A 15 -4.94 -3.29 6.78
C ALA A 15 -5.61 -1.94 6.43
N CYS A 16 -6.87 -1.95 5.93
CA CYS A 16 -7.64 -0.71 5.74
C CYS A 16 -7.81 0.06 7.05
N LEU A 17 -8.16 -0.62 8.14
CA LEU A 17 -8.30 0.00 9.45
C LEU A 17 -6.99 0.60 9.94
N ALA A 18 -5.86 -0.10 9.79
CA ALA A 18 -4.54 0.41 10.16
C ALA A 18 -4.17 1.68 9.36
N VAL A 19 -4.49 1.75 8.06
CA VAL A 19 -4.30 2.96 7.25
C VAL A 19 -5.17 4.11 7.75
N VAL A 20 -6.45 3.86 8.07
CA VAL A 20 -7.35 4.88 8.63
C VAL A 20 -6.81 5.40 9.96
N PHE A 21 -6.43 4.51 10.89
CA PHE A 21 -5.86 4.90 12.18
C PHE A 21 -4.53 5.65 12.02
N SER A 22 -3.69 5.28 11.05
CA SER A 22 -2.47 6.00 10.73
C SER A 22 -2.76 7.46 10.36
N HIS A 23 -3.70 7.72 9.47
CA HIS A 23 -4.05 9.09 9.05
C HIS A 23 -4.72 9.88 10.17
N LEU A 24 -5.58 9.24 10.98
CA LEU A 24 -6.16 9.88 12.16
C LEU A 24 -5.09 10.22 13.20
N ALA A 25 -4.12 9.33 13.42
CA ALA A 25 -2.99 9.57 14.30
C ALA A 25 -2.17 10.77 13.82
N MET A 26 -1.79 10.84 12.55
CA MET A 26 -1.08 11.99 11.99
C MET A 26 -1.87 13.29 12.08
N SER A 27 -3.19 13.22 11.94
CA SER A 27 -4.05 14.42 11.94
C SER A 27 -4.29 14.99 13.35
N PHE A 28 -4.48 14.12 14.34
CA PHE A 28 -4.92 14.53 15.68
C PHE A 28 -3.92 14.22 16.80
N PHE A 29 -3.04 13.26 16.60
CA PHE A 29 -2.02 12.80 17.56
C PHE A 29 -0.68 12.58 16.87
N PRO A 30 -0.08 13.61 16.22
CA PRO A 30 1.12 13.45 15.38
C PRO A 30 2.29 12.81 16.13
N PHE A 31 2.41 13.01 17.44
CA PHE A 31 3.43 12.38 18.28
C PHE A 31 3.44 10.84 18.17
N LEU A 32 2.33 10.19 17.83
CA LEU A 32 2.31 8.73 17.63
C LEU A 32 3.24 8.29 16.49
N HIS A 33 3.35 9.09 15.43
CA HIS A 33 4.27 8.85 14.33
C HIS A 33 5.64 9.48 14.55
N HIS A 34 5.70 10.61 15.25
CA HIS A 34 6.89 11.37 15.59
C HIS A 34 7.81 11.60 14.36
N PHE A 35 7.23 12.02 13.25
CA PHE A 35 7.98 12.33 12.03
C PHE A 35 8.78 13.62 12.15
N ASP A 36 8.32 14.57 12.95
CA ASP A 36 9.05 15.78 13.28
C ASP A 36 9.61 15.66 14.71
N PRO A 37 10.94 15.78 14.91
CA PRO A 37 11.57 15.72 16.24
C PRO A 37 11.07 16.80 17.21
N THR A 38 10.42 17.85 16.72
CA THR A 38 9.84 18.93 17.55
C THR A 38 8.45 18.59 18.10
N GLU A 39 7.83 17.51 17.63
CA GLU A 39 6.53 17.08 18.12
C GLU A 39 6.60 16.64 19.58
N THR A 40 5.79 17.27 20.40
CA THR A 40 5.64 16.95 21.82
C THR A 40 4.19 16.61 22.13
N THR A 41 3.95 15.92 23.25
CA THR A 41 2.60 15.61 23.71
C THR A 41 2.49 15.76 25.23
N ASP A 42 1.45 16.45 25.69
CA ASP A 42 1.09 16.53 27.11
C ASP A 42 0.16 15.37 27.52
N LEU A 43 -0.25 14.53 26.57
CA LEU A 43 -1.17 13.42 26.79
C LEU A 43 -0.41 12.15 27.18
N ASN A 44 -0.41 11.81 28.45
CA ASN A 44 0.28 10.61 28.98
C ASN A 44 -0.05 9.33 28.23
N TRP A 45 -1.30 9.13 27.79
CA TRP A 45 -1.69 7.92 27.07
C TRP A 45 -1.07 7.86 25.66
N VAL A 46 -0.93 9.01 24.97
CA VAL A 46 -0.27 9.11 23.67
C VAL A 46 1.21 8.74 23.81
N TYR A 47 1.88 9.30 24.81
CA TYR A 47 3.26 8.98 25.12
C TYR A 47 3.45 7.47 25.40
N GLN A 48 2.58 6.88 26.23
CA GLN A 48 2.65 5.45 26.53
C GLN A 48 2.40 4.58 25.30
N VAL A 49 1.37 4.87 24.49
CA VAL A 49 1.07 4.10 23.26
C VAL A 49 2.22 4.15 22.29
N HIS A 50 2.87 5.31 22.10
CA HIS A 50 4.04 5.45 21.23
C HIS A 50 5.21 4.55 21.67
N HIS A 51 5.42 4.38 22.98
CA HIS A 51 6.51 3.58 23.54
C HIS A 51 6.17 2.10 23.77
N LEU A 52 4.94 1.67 23.49
CA LEU A 52 4.52 0.29 23.51
C LEU A 52 4.70 -0.38 22.12
N PRO A 53 4.81 -1.72 22.04
CA PRO A 53 4.89 -2.43 20.76
C PRO A 53 3.52 -2.50 20.04
N LEU A 54 2.80 -1.38 20.01
CA LEU A 54 1.48 -1.22 19.41
C LEU A 54 1.49 -0.43 18.10
N GLY A 55 2.67 -0.03 17.62
CA GLY A 55 2.84 0.75 16.40
C GLY A 55 2.15 0.13 15.18
N PHE A 56 2.02 -1.19 15.12
CA PHE A 56 1.33 -1.88 14.02
C PHE A 56 -0.14 -1.48 13.86
N LEU A 57 -0.79 -0.98 14.90
CA LEU A 57 -2.20 -0.55 14.84
C LEU A 57 -2.39 0.71 13.99
N TYR A 58 -1.36 1.55 13.91
CA TYR A 58 -1.36 2.80 13.16
C TYR A 58 -0.18 2.92 12.16
N SER A 59 0.44 1.81 11.80
CA SER A 59 1.47 1.78 10.77
C SER A 59 0.84 1.69 9.37
N GLY A 60 0.55 2.86 8.77
CA GLY A 60 -0.02 2.96 7.43
C GLY A 60 0.88 2.37 6.36
N ASP A 61 2.18 2.63 6.44
CA ASP A 61 3.17 2.12 5.47
C ASP A 61 3.22 0.59 5.45
N ALA A 62 3.31 -0.04 6.63
CA ALA A 62 3.29 -1.51 6.72
C ALA A 62 1.99 -2.08 6.13
N ALA A 63 0.85 -1.46 6.42
CA ALA A 63 -0.45 -1.86 5.87
C ALA A 63 -0.49 -1.75 4.34
N VAL A 64 0.11 -0.72 3.75
CA VAL A 64 0.22 -0.55 2.30
C VAL A 64 1.06 -1.68 1.67
N PHE A 65 2.18 -2.06 2.27
CA PHE A 65 2.96 -3.19 1.79
C PHE A 65 2.19 -4.52 1.87
N VAL A 66 1.37 -4.72 2.90
CA VAL A 66 0.44 -5.85 2.98
C VAL A 66 -0.55 -5.84 1.80
N PHE A 67 -1.09 -4.68 1.40
CA PHE A 67 -1.92 -4.58 0.19
C PHE A 67 -1.20 -5.00 -1.07
N PHE A 68 0.06 -4.61 -1.25
CA PHE A 68 0.84 -5.02 -2.42
C PHE A 68 1.09 -6.53 -2.45
N VAL A 69 1.41 -7.15 -1.30
CA VAL A 69 1.54 -8.61 -1.19
C VAL A 69 0.21 -9.30 -1.52
N LEU A 70 -0.90 -8.81 -0.96
CA LEU A 70 -2.23 -9.36 -1.25
C LEU A 70 -2.62 -9.17 -2.72
N SER A 71 -2.28 -8.05 -3.35
CA SER A 71 -2.50 -7.83 -4.78
C SER A 71 -1.73 -8.86 -5.60
N GLY A 72 -0.45 -9.09 -5.27
CA GLY A 72 0.37 -10.13 -5.88
C GLY A 72 -0.26 -11.53 -5.77
N TYR A 73 -0.70 -11.89 -4.57
CA TYR A 73 -1.33 -13.18 -4.30
C TYR A 73 -2.67 -13.36 -5.02
N VAL A 74 -3.60 -12.41 -4.87
CA VAL A 74 -4.97 -12.52 -5.38
C VAL A 74 -5.01 -12.46 -6.91
N LEU A 75 -4.17 -11.61 -7.54
CA LEU A 75 -4.07 -11.54 -8.99
C LEU A 75 -3.49 -12.84 -9.57
N SER A 76 -2.45 -13.39 -8.95
CA SER A 76 -1.88 -14.69 -9.35
C SER A 76 -2.92 -15.81 -9.25
N TYR A 77 -3.65 -15.87 -8.13
CA TYR A 77 -4.76 -16.82 -7.97
C TYR A 77 -5.81 -16.65 -9.07
N ALA A 78 -6.26 -15.42 -9.33
CA ALA A 78 -7.33 -15.16 -10.30
C ALA A 78 -6.95 -15.56 -11.73
N ILE A 79 -5.66 -15.45 -12.09
CA ILE A 79 -5.16 -15.81 -13.42
C ILE A 79 -4.90 -17.32 -13.53
N LEU A 80 -4.21 -17.90 -12.54
CA LEU A 80 -3.70 -19.27 -12.61
C LEU A 80 -4.71 -20.35 -12.17
N LYS A 81 -5.82 -19.99 -11.54
CA LYS A 81 -6.80 -20.97 -11.05
C LYS A 81 -7.41 -21.87 -12.13
N ASN A 82 -7.42 -21.42 -13.40
CA ASN A 82 -7.88 -22.20 -14.55
C ASN A 82 -6.83 -22.08 -15.68
N PRO A 83 -5.92 -23.03 -15.81
CA PRO A 83 -4.82 -22.96 -16.77
C PRO A 83 -5.27 -22.82 -18.24
N GLU A 84 -6.36 -23.47 -18.63
CA GLU A 84 -6.92 -23.40 -19.98
C GLU A 84 -7.36 -21.98 -20.38
N GLN A 85 -7.70 -21.14 -19.40
CA GLN A 85 -8.17 -19.77 -19.63
C GLN A 85 -7.09 -18.71 -19.34
N PHE A 86 -5.83 -19.13 -19.17
CA PHE A 86 -4.75 -18.24 -18.76
C PHE A 86 -4.67 -16.96 -19.62
N GLN A 87 -4.55 -17.09 -20.92
CA GLN A 87 -4.39 -15.95 -21.84
C GLN A 87 -5.60 -15.01 -21.84
N SER A 88 -6.81 -15.58 -21.85
CA SER A 88 -8.05 -14.80 -21.81
C SER A 88 -8.18 -14.02 -20.51
N ARG A 89 -7.88 -14.64 -19.38
CA ARG A 89 -7.90 -13.99 -18.06
C ARG A 89 -6.84 -12.91 -17.93
N LEU A 90 -5.61 -13.21 -18.35
CA LEU A 90 -4.50 -12.27 -18.35
C LEU A 90 -4.88 -11.01 -19.14
N LYS A 91 -5.29 -11.16 -20.41
CA LYS A 91 -5.72 -10.05 -21.28
C LYS A 91 -6.84 -9.23 -20.65
N ASN A 92 -7.88 -9.89 -20.15
CA ASN A 92 -9.03 -9.23 -19.54
C ASN A 92 -8.63 -8.43 -18.27
N MET A 93 -7.73 -8.98 -17.46
CA MET A 93 -7.25 -8.29 -16.26
C MET A 93 -6.32 -7.12 -16.60
N MET A 94 -5.44 -7.26 -17.60
CA MET A 94 -4.60 -6.16 -18.09
C MET A 94 -5.44 -4.95 -18.53
N VAL A 95 -6.45 -5.19 -19.37
CA VAL A 95 -7.31 -4.12 -19.91
C VAL A 95 -8.14 -3.44 -18.79
N LYS A 96 -8.66 -4.24 -17.86
CA LYS A 96 -9.52 -3.73 -16.78
C LYS A 96 -8.75 -3.11 -15.61
N ARG A 97 -7.42 -3.30 -15.53
CA ARG A 97 -6.64 -2.88 -14.37
C ARG A 97 -6.62 -1.37 -14.20
N TYR A 98 -6.25 -0.64 -15.25
CA TYR A 98 -6.17 0.82 -15.18
C TYR A 98 -7.53 1.47 -14.87
N PRO A 99 -8.62 1.21 -15.60
CA PRO A 99 -9.92 1.81 -15.26
C PRO A 99 -10.39 1.50 -13.83
N ARG A 100 -10.13 0.30 -13.34
CA ARG A 100 -10.50 -0.12 -11.99
C ARG A 100 -9.77 0.65 -10.88
N LEU A 101 -8.53 1.05 -11.13
CA LEU A 101 -7.74 1.87 -10.21
C LEU A 101 -8.02 3.36 -10.40
N MET A 102 -8.17 3.80 -11.65
CA MET A 102 -8.34 5.19 -12.03
C MET A 102 -9.66 5.79 -11.53
N ILE A 103 -10.77 5.08 -11.66
CA ILE A 103 -12.09 5.60 -11.28
C ILE A 103 -12.14 6.05 -9.81
N PRO A 104 -11.76 5.22 -8.82
CA PRO A 104 -11.75 5.67 -7.42
C PRO A 104 -10.72 6.76 -7.14
N ALA A 105 -9.54 6.72 -7.78
CA ALA A 105 -8.52 7.75 -7.62
C ALA A 105 -9.01 9.11 -8.14
N LEU A 106 -9.57 9.14 -9.34
CA LEU A 106 -10.17 10.36 -9.92
C LEU A 106 -11.30 10.89 -9.05
N THR A 107 -12.20 10.00 -8.60
CA THR A 107 -13.32 10.38 -7.74
C THR A 107 -12.82 11.02 -6.45
N SER A 108 -11.78 10.47 -5.83
CA SER A 108 -11.19 11.03 -4.61
C SER A 108 -10.58 12.43 -4.84
N CYS A 109 -9.83 12.63 -5.93
CA CYS A 109 -9.27 13.95 -6.27
C CYS A 109 -10.36 14.98 -6.52
N VAL A 110 -11.45 14.60 -7.22
CA VAL A 110 -12.58 15.50 -7.48
C VAL A 110 -13.32 15.85 -6.19
N ILE A 111 -13.53 14.89 -5.29
CA ILE A 111 -14.16 15.16 -3.99
C ILE A 111 -13.30 16.12 -3.16
N ILE A 112 -11.99 15.90 -3.07
CA ILE A 112 -11.06 16.76 -2.34
C ILE A 112 -11.09 18.17 -2.93
N TRP A 113 -10.93 18.30 -4.24
CA TRP A 113 -11.02 19.59 -4.92
C TRP A 113 -12.36 20.30 -4.62
N ALA A 114 -13.49 19.61 -4.74
CA ALA A 114 -14.79 20.20 -4.48
C ALA A 114 -14.95 20.63 -3.00
N THR A 115 -14.46 19.81 -2.06
CA THR A 115 -14.52 20.12 -0.63
C THR A 115 -13.71 21.38 -0.34
N LEU A 116 -12.46 21.46 -0.77
CA LEU A 116 -11.58 22.62 -0.52
C LEU A 116 -12.03 23.88 -1.26
N SER A 117 -12.77 23.74 -2.39
CA SER A 117 -13.30 24.89 -3.14
C SER A 117 -14.59 25.46 -2.54
N ILE A 118 -15.34 24.68 -1.78
CA ILE A 118 -16.67 25.07 -1.26
C ILE A 118 -16.64 25.36 0.23
N VAL A 119 -15.77 24.64 0.99
CA VAL A 119 -15.72 24.69 2.44
C VAL A 119 -14.50 25.49 2.88
N ASP A 120 -14.70 26.52 3.69
CA ASP A 120 -13.62 27.18 4.42
C ASP A 120 -13.21 26.28 5.57
N VAL A 121 -12.05 25.62 5.45
CA VAL A 121 -11.59 24.60 6.39
C VAL A 121 -10.78 25.24 7.52
N ASP A 122 -11.33 25.25 8.72
CA ASP A 122 -10.58 25.64 9.92
C ASP A 122 -9.63 24.51 10.36
N SER A 123 -8.36 24.65 10.02
CA SER A 123 -7.31 23.65 10.32
C SER A 123 -6.46 23.97 11.55
N ARG A 124 -6.82 24.97 12.39
CA ARG A 124 -5.99 25.46 13.50
C ARG A 124 -5.78 24.45 14.63
N HIS A 125 -6.66 23.44 14.74
CA HIS A 125 -6.66 22.47 15.84
C HIS A 125 -6.24 21.05 15.41
N VAL A 126 -5.59 20.90 14.26
CA VAL A 126 -5.11 19.62 13.75
C VAL A 126 -3.60 19.62 13.57
N GLY A 127 -2.99 18.46 13.37
CA GLY A 127 -1.55 18.32 13.13
C GLY A 127 -1.06 19.08 11.89
N LEU A 128 0.21 19.48 11.89
CA LEU A 128 0.84 20.28 10.82
C LEU A 128 0.63 19.67 9.43
N TRP A 129 0.64 18.36 9.32
CA TRP A 129 0.37 17.63 8.08
C TRP A 129 -0.99 18.01 7.47
N LEU A 130 -2.06 18.00 8.28
CA LEU A 130 -3.41 18.32 7.79
C LEU A 130 -3.60 19.83 7.61
N GLN A 131 -2.92 20.66 8.43
CA GLN A 131 -2.90 22.12 8.23
C GLN A 131 -2.30 22.48 6.87
N ALA A 132 -1.14 21.90 6.54
CA ALA A 132 -0.48 22.12 5.25
C ALA A 132 -1.35 21.68 4.07
N PHE A 133 -2.10 20.60 4.22
CA PHE A 133 -3.04 20.12 3.22
C PHE A 133 -4.23 21.08 3.03
N ALA A 134 -4.84 21.55 4.12
CA ALA A 134 -6.02 22.42 4.08
C ALA A 134 -5.73 23.81 3.50
N GLN A 135 -4.48 24.25 3.49
CA GLN A 135 -4.05 25.56 2.96
C GLN A 135 -3.75 25.53 1.45
N GLN A 136 -3.84 24.36 0.81
CA GLN A 136 -3.53 24.25 -0.61
C GLN A 136 -4.75 24.64 -1.47
N ASP A 137 -4.49 25.36 -2.55
CA ASP A 137 -5.49 25.69 -3.58
C ASP A 137 -5.20 24.90 -4.86
N PHE A 138 -6.18 24.13 -5.30
CA PHE A 138 -6.06 23.27 -6.46
C PHE A 138 -7.07 23.63 -7.53
N SER A 139 -6.63 23.67 -8.79
CA SER A 139 -7.53 23.78 -9.92
C SER A 139 -8.23 22.45 -10.22
N PHE A 140 -9.45 22.51 -10.76
CA PHE A 140 -10.16 21.32 -11.25
C PHE A 140 -9.32 20.52 -12.28
N LYS A 141 -8.59 21.23 -13.13
CA LYS A 141 -7.68 20.61 -14.11
C LYS A 141 -6.59 19.80 -13.43
N ALA A 142 -6.02 20.29 -12.33
CA ALA A 142 -5.03 19.56 -11.55
C ALA A 142 -5.62 18.28 -10.94
N ALA A 143 -6.86 18.34 -10.42
CA ALA A 143 -7.57 17.18 -9.89
C ALA A 143 -7.81 16.10 -10.95
N LEU A 144 -8.21 16.49 -12.16
CA LEU A 144 -8.38 15.56 -13.27
C LEU A 144 -7.04 14.94 -13.69
N TYR A 145 -5.98 15.75 -13.81
CA TYR A 145 -4.66 15.27 -14.19
C TYR A 145 -4.10 14.27 -13.18
N GLU A 146 -4.09 14.62 -11.89
CA GLU A 146 -3.56 13.75 -10.84
C GLU A 146 -4.36 12.46 -10.74
N GLY A 147 -5.70 12.53 -10.71
CA GLY A 147 -6.57 11.36 -10.59
C GLY A 147 -6.55 10.42 -11.82
N THR A 148 -6.06 10.87 -12.98
CA THR A 148 -6.00 10.05 -14.19
C THR A 148 -4.58 9.67 -14.59
N ILE A 149 -3.64 10.60 -14.66
CA ILE A 149 -2.31 10.38 -15.24
C ILE A 149 -1.22 10.52 -14.17
N GLY A 150 -1.24 11.60 -13.41
CA GLY A 150 -0.17 11.99 -12.50
C GLY A 150 0.16 10.92 -11.47
N ALA A 151 -0.85 10.45 -10.74
CA ALA A 151 -0.69 9.42 -9.71
C ALA A 151 -0.19 8.08 -10.27
N PHE A 152 -0.56 7.73 -11.50
CA PHE A 152 -0.26 6.42 -12.09
C PHE A 152 1.10 6.34 -12.77
N LEU A 153 1.51 7.40 -13.45
CA LEU A 153 2.77 7.43 -14.20
C LEU A 153 3.91 8.11 -13.45
N PHE A 154 3.60 9.13 -12.64
CA PHE A 154 4.61 9.98 -12.00
C PHE A 154 4.63 9.88 -10.48
N SER A 155 3.65 9.17 -9.88
CA SER A 155 3.43 9.12 -8.42
C SER A 155 3.05 10.48 -7.83
N ASP A 156 2.45 11.36 -8.64
CA ASP A 156 1.96 12.64 -8.15
C ASP A 156 0.85 12.41 -7.12
N SER A 157 0.97 13.09 -6.00
CA SER A 157 0.05 12.95 -4.86
C SER A 157 -0.07 14.28 -4.12
N ASN A 158 -0.26 15.38 -4.88
CA ASN A 158 -0.36 16.71 -4.31
C ASN A 158 -1.77 16.99 -3.78
N ILE A 159 -2.79 16.52 -4.48
CA ILE A 159 -4.21 16.70 -4.13
C ILE A 159 -4.65 15.60 -3.16
N ASN A 160 -4.34 14.36 -3.48
CA ASN A 160 -4.61 13.24 -2.59
C ASN A 160 -3.28 12.53 -2.26
N TRP A 161 -2.73 12.85 -1.11
CA TRP A 161 -1.43 12.36 -0.67
C TRP A 161 -1.34 10.83 -0.54
N VAL A 162 -2.46 10.14 -0.50
CA VAL A 162 -2.51 8.66 -0.48
C VAL A 162 -2.22 8.05 -1.84
N LEU A 163 -2.36 8.81 -2.94
CA LEU A 163 -2.23 8.29 -4.30
C LEU A 163 -0.80 7.98 -4.75
N TRP A 164 0.23 8.28 -3.95
CA TRP A 164 1.61 7.90 -4.24
C TRP A 164 1.75 6.38 -4.49
N THR A 165 0.85 5.58 -3.93
CA THR A 165 0.82 4.12 -4.07
C THR A 165 0.31 3.65 -5.43
N MET A 166 -0.44 4.48 -6.17
CA MET A 166 -1.13 4.08 -7.40
C MET A 166 -0.18 3.69 -8.53
N SER A 167 0.96 4.35 -8.64
CA SER A 167 1.99 3.97 -9.63
C SER A 167 2.57 2.60 -9.34
N ILE A 168 2.82 2.27 -8.07
CA ILE A 168 3.31 0.95 -7.65
C ILE A 168 2.24 -0.10 -7.92
N GLU A 169 0.98 0.18 -7.60
CA GLU A 169 -0.15 -0.73 -7.78
C GLU A 169 -0.38 -1.04 -9.27
N LEU A 170 -0.30 -0.04 -10.14
CA LEU A 170 -0.45 -0.22 -11.59
C LEU A 170 0.75 -0.98 -12.17
N ILE A 171 1.96 -0.46 -11.97
CA ILE A 171 3.18 -1.03 -12.55
C ILE A 171 3.45 -2.41 -11.97
N GLY A 172 3.28 -2.61 -10.65
CA GLY A 172 3.42 -3.91 -9.99
C GLY A 172 2.47 -4.96 -10.55
N SER A 173 1.26 -4.55 -10.95
CA SER A 173 0.32 -5.46 -11.63
C SER A 173 0.83 -5.88 -13.01
N PHE A 174 1.36 -4.96 -13.81
CA PHE A 174 1.92 -5.30 -15.13
C PHE A 174 3.20 -6.14 -15.01
N VAL A 175 4.04 -5.86 -14.02
CA VAL A 175 5.19 -6.70 -13.65
C VAL A 175 4.74 -8.12 -13.30
N LEU A 176 3.70 -8.24 -12.47
CA LEU A 176 3.11 -9.54 -12.13
C LEU A 176 2.63 -10.27 -13.39
N PHE A 177 1.89 -9.60 -14.27
CA PHE A 177 1.41 -10.22 -15.52
C PHE A 177 2.56 -10.72 -16.37
N PHE A 178 3.63 -9.95 -16.51
CA PHE A 178 4.84 -10.35 -17.20
C PHE A 178 5.51 -11.56 -16.54
N LEU A 179 5.69 -11.55 -15.22
CA LEU A 179 6.29 -12.66 -14.49
C LEU A 179 5.48 -13.95 -14.59
N LEU A 180 4.14 -13.87 -14.60
CA LEU A 180 3.29 -15.04 -14.78
C LEU A 180 3.40 -15.63 -16.22
N VAL A 181 3.62 -14.80 -17.23
CA VAL A 181 3.94 -15.28 -18.59
C VAL A 181 5.28 -16.01 -18.60
N LEU A 182 6.31 -15.46 -17.96
CA LEU A 182 7.61 -16.14 -17.83
C LEU A 182 7.50 -17.46 -17.07
N TYR A 183 6.68 -17.50 -16.01
CA TYR A 183 6.43 -18.72 -15.24
C TYR A 183 5.81 -19.82 -16.09
N GLN A 184 4.85 -19.47 -16.97
CA GLN A 184 4.25 -20.43 -17.91
C GLN A 184 5.24 -20.90 -19.00
N TRP A 185 6.20 -20.06 -19.35
CA TRP A 185 7.19 -20.42 -20.36
C TRP A 185 8.31 -21.30 -19.79
N LYS A 186 9.06 -20.79 -18.78
CA LYS A 186 10.15 -21.52 -18.09
C LYS A 186 10.33 -20.99 -16.67
N HIS A 187 10.43 -21.88 -15.70
CA HIS A 187 10.67 -21.50 -14.31
C HIS A 187 11.99 -20.72 -14.11
N ALA A 188 13.05 -21.07 -14.84
CA ALA A 188 14.31 -20.32 -14.80
C ALA A 188 14.14 -18.87 -15.29
N ALA A 189 13.35 -18.65 -16.35
CA ALA A 189 13.05 -17.30 -16.84
C ALA A 189 12.24 -16.48 -15.80
N PHE A 190 11.32 -17.12 -15.08
CA PHE A 190 10.58 -16.50 -13.99
C PHE A 190 11.50 -16.04 -12.85
N TRP A 191 12.44 -16.90 -12.39
CA TRP A 191 13.39 -16.56 -11.35
C TRP A 191 14.32 -15.41 -11.77
N LEU A 192 14.92 -15.51 -12.94
CA LEU A 192 15.80 -14.46 -13.49
C LEU A 192 15.01 -13.16 -13.72
N GLY A 193 13.80 -13.26 -14.26
CA GLY A 193 12.91 -12.11 -14.47
C GLY A 193 12.54 -11.42 -13.17
N SER A 194 12.27 -12.17 -12.10
CA SER A 194 11.98 -11.61 -10.77
C SER A 194 13.16 -10.78 -10.24
N VAL A 195 14.39 -11.29 -10.33
CA VAL A 195 15.59 -10.55 -9.91
C VAL A 195 15.79 -9.31 -10.79
N LEU A 196 15.70 -9.47 -12.12
CA LEU A 196 15.89 -8.37 -13.06
C LEU A 196 14.91 -7.22 -12.82
N VAL A 197 13.64 -7.54 -12.61
CA VAL A 197 12.60 -6.53 -12.33
C VAL A 197 12.89 -5.75 -11.06
N LEU A 198 13.38 -6.40 -9.99
CA LEU A 198 13.73 -5.72 -8.75
C LEU A 198 14.94 -4.78 -8.93
N VAL A 199 15.97 -5.24 -9.65
CA VAL A 199 17.12 -4.40 -9.99
C VAL A 199 16.69 -3.17 -10.81
N LEU A 200 15.86 -3.37 -11.84
CA LEU A 200 15.35 -2.27 -12.67
C LEU A 200 14.47 -1.31 -11.88
N ALA A 201 13.62 -1.82 -10.98
CA ALA A 201 12.78 -1.00 -10.11
C ALA A 201 13.62 -0.11 -9.18
N TYR A 202 14.67 -0.68 -8.60
CA TYR A 202 15.60 0.06 -7.76
C TYR A 202 16.36 1.15 -8.54
N MET A 203 16.87 0.79 -9.72
CA MET A 203 17.60 1.75 -10.57
C MET A 203 16.72 2.88 -11.11
N TRP A 204 15.44 2.60 -11.34
CA TRP A 204 14.52 3.58 -11.93
C TRP A 204 13.97 4.58 -10.91
N ARG A 205 13.51 4.12 -9.74
CA ARG A 205 12.80 4.94 -8.75
C ARG A 205 13.26 4.74 -7.30
N GLY A 206 14.36 4.04 -7.11
CA GLY A 206 14.99 3.86 -5.79
C GLY A 206 14.31 2.83 -4.90
N GLN A 207 14.70 2.87 -3.61
CA GLN A 207 14.39 1.83 -2.64
C GLN A 207 12.88 1.64 -2.40
N GLY A 208 12.13 2.70 -2.13
CA GLY A 208 10.71 2.61 -1.77
C GLY A 208 9.87 1.96 -2.88
N PHE A 209 10.11 2.36 -4.13
CA PHE A 209 9.44 1.76 -5.28
C PHE A 209 9.83 0.28 -5.46
N CYS A 210 11.11 -0.04 -5.31
CA CYS A 210 11.60 -1.43 -5.37
C CYS A 210 10.94 -2.30 -4.30
N MET A 211 10.80 -1.80 -3.05
CA MET A 211 10.12 -2.52 -1.98
C MET A 211 8.64 -2.79 -2.31
N GLY A 212 7.95 -1.82 -2.91
CA GLY A 212 6.58 -2.01 -3.39
C GLY A 212 6.47 -3.12 -4.45
N ILE A 213 7.34 -3.10 -5.47
CA ILE A 213 7.39 -4.15 -6.51
C ILE A 213 7.79 -5.51 -5.89
N ALA A 214 8.75 -5.53 -4.95
CA ALA A 214 9.15 -6.75 -4.25
C ALA A 214 7.96 -7.36 -3.49
N SER A 215 7.09 -6.55 -2.89
CA SER A 215 5.88 -7.02 -2.21
C SER A 215 4.92 -7.73 -3.16
N PHE A 216 4.73 -7.22 -4.39
CA PHE A 216 3.98 -7.93 -5.43
C PHE A 216 4.64 -9.29 -5.77
N VAL A 217 5.95 -9.30 -5.97
CA VAL A 217 6.72 -10.53 -6.26
C VAL A 217 6.58 -11.53 -5.10
N ILE A 218 6.72 -11.09 -3.85
CA ILE A 218 6.51 -11.93 -2.67
C ILE A 218 5.10 -12.54 -2.69
N GLY A 219 4.06 -11.75 -3.03
CA GLY A 219 2.69 -12.25 -3.18
C GLY A 219 2.57 -13.36 -4.23
N ILE A 220 3.26 -13.26 -5.38
CA ILE A 220 3.32 -14.32 -6.39
C ILE A 220 3.97 -15.58 -5.80
N TYR A 221 5.12 -15.44 -5.12
CA TYR A 221 5.85 -16.55 -4.53
C TYR A 221 5.04 -17.25 -3.43
N ILE A 222 4.35 -16.49 -2.58
CA ILE A 222 3.43 -17.04 -1.58
C ILE A 222 2.34 -17.87 -2.28
N PHE A 223 1.75 -17.37 -3.34
CA PHE A 223 0.73 -18.12 -4.08
C PHE A 223 1.28 -19.41 -4.69
N LEU A 224 2.45 -19.38 -5.32
CA LEU A 224 3.02 -20.50 -6.06
C LEU A 224 3.64 -21.57 -5.15
N TYR A 225 4.29 -21.16 -4.06
CA TYR A 225 5.20 -22.05 -3.33
C TYR A 225 4.88 -22.20 -1.84
N ALA A 226 4.01 -21.33 -1.23
CA ALA A 226 3.73 -21.45 0.18
C ALA A 226 2.98 -22.73 0.52
N LYS A 227 3.54 -23.47 1.48
CA LYS A 227 2.91 -24.66 2.08
C LYS A 227 2.13 -24.25 3.32
N GLN A 228 1.25 -25.14 3.80
CA GLN A 228 0.61 -24.94 5.10
C GLN A 228 1.67 -24.98 6.20
N LEU A 229 1.66 -23.95 7.03
CA LEU A 229 2.49 -23.88 8.22
C LEU A 229 1.77 -24.52 9.40
N SER A 230 2.52 -25.04 10.36
CA SER A 230 1.93 -25.44 11.64
C SER A 230 1.32 -24.21 12.33
N ALA A 231 0.24 -24.40 13.09
CA ALA A 231 -0.45 -23.30 13.76
C ALA A 231 0.49 -22.48 14.67
N TRP A 232 1.35 -23.15 15.43
CA TRP A 232 2.33 -22.50 16.29
C TRP A 232 3.31 -21.61 15.52
N PHE A 233 3.86 -22.12 14.44
CA PHE A 233 4.80 -21.36 13.63
C PHE A 233 4.13 -20.17 12.92
N ALA A 234 2.89 -20.34 12.48
CA ALA A 234 2.09 -19.26 11.91
C ALA A 234 1.82 -18.14 12.94
N VAL A 235 1.51 -18.48 14.19
CA VAL A 235 1.32 -17.52 15.28
C VAL A 235 2.62 -16.78 15.60
N LEU A 236 3.75 -17.47 15.67
CA LEU A 236 5.05 -16.83 15.90
C LEU A 236 5.40 -15.84 14.79
N LEU A 237 5.20 -16.23 13.53
CA LEU A 237 5.42 -15.32 12.39
C LEU A 237 4.47 -14.12 12.40
N LEU A 238 3.21 -14.32 12.81
CA LEU A 238 2.25 -13.23 12.95
C LEU A 238 2.69 -12.24 14.02
N ILE A 239 3.06 -12.71 15.21
CA ILE A 239 3.54 -11.85 16.31
C ILE A 239 4.78 -11.07 15.88
N LEU A 240 5.77 -11.76 15.29
CA LEU A 240 6.98 -11.12 14.78
C LEU A 240 6.66 -10.09 13.68
N GLY A 241 5.76 -10.45 12.75
CA GLY A 241 5.33 -9.56 11.67
C GLY A 241 4.63 -8.30 12.20
N LEU A 242 3.75 -8.42 13.18
CA LEU A 242 3.09 -7.29 13.83
C LEU A 242 4.10 -6.41 14.60
N TYR A 243 5.03 -7.01 15.33
CA TYR A 243 6.08 -6.28 16.02
C TYR A 243 6.92 -5.45 15.02
N LEU A 244 7.41 -6.10 13.95
CA LEU A 244 8.22 -5.42 12.92
C LEU A 244 7.41 -4.38 12.13
N ALA A 245 6.10 -4.59 11.92
CA ALA A 245 5.24 -3.63 11.24
C ALA A 245 5.07 -2.32 12.02
N GLY A 246 5.21 -2.34 13.33
CA GLY A 246 5.17 -1.15 14.18
C GLY A 246 6.54 -0.55 14.50
N ALA A 247 7.63 -1.15 14.00
CA ALA A 247 8.98 -0.75 14.39
C ALA A 247 9.33 0.66 13.90
N HIS A 248 9.80 1.51 14.83
CA HIS A 248 10.31 2.85 14.56
C HIS A 248 11.37 3.22 15.59
N ASN A 249 12.31 4.05 15.19
CA ASN A 249 13.52 4.37 15.95
C ASN A 249 13.31 5.35 17.12
N THR A 250 12.12 5.91 17.28
CA THR A 250 11.80 6.88 18.34
C THR A 250 11.11 6.25 19.55
N SER A 251 10.76 4.96 19.49
CA SER A 251 10.09 4.23 20.56
C SER A 251 11.04 3.35 21.35
N GLN A 252 10.90 3.35 22.68
CA GLN A 252 11.66 2.49 23.58
C GLN A 252 11.39 0.99 23.38
N ALA A 253 10.23 0.63 22.82
CA ALA A 253 9.89 -0.78 22.54
C ALA A 253 10.70 -1.37 21.38
N TYR A 254 11.34 -0.52 20.55
CA TYR A 254 12.06 -0.93 19.33
C TYR A 254 13.54 -0.51 19.32
N SER A 255 14.00 0.18 20.39
CA SER A 255 15.39 0.63 20.58
C SER A 255 16.29 -0.43 21.19
#